data_7f180450efd61d917ffc6b984fd4804d
#
_entry.id   7f180450efd61d917ffc6b984fd4804d
#
_cell.length_a   1.000
_cell.length_b   1.000
_cell.length_c   1.000
_cell.angle_alpha   90.00
_cell.angle_beta   90.00
_cell.angle_gamma   90.00
#
_symmetry.space_group_name_H-M   'P 1'
#
loop_
_entity.id
_entity.type
_entity.pdbx_description
1 polymer ?
#
loop_
_entity_poly.entity_id
_entity_poly.type
_entity_poly.pdbx_seq_one_letter_code
_entity_poly.pdbx_strand_id
1 'polypeptide(L)'
;MDKYYFAALFAAFGSRSAEIAEAAAKFKSPAEAYMAPPEAWAKAGIDEKTVNKFIAKRDFNYPAWLKDFCLNNGVTILTPEDDAYPYSLKQIASPPQVLYVKGSLPDLRGSIGIVGSREASGYGLKAADAFAADLAAAGVVIVSGGAKGIDTAAHRGALAAGGITVAVLGCGIDIAYPAANKNLFAQICERGALVTEYPPGTPPAAYNFPARNRIINGMTHGILVAEAAKKSGAMITAEYALEEGHEVYCVPGSIFLPTSIGCHSLIKSGAQLVDRPEDILESLKLASFPQQPALFGSDNGEDELDDNAKAVLKILSFEPLSLEEILEKSGLGLPEAGMGLLDLEMRGKVAQTAARSYYLL
;
A
#
# COMPACT_ATOMS: atom_id res chain seq x y z
N MET A 1 -18.73 -18.33 3.27
CA MET A 1 -18.11 -19.36 4.17
C MET A 1 -16.72 -19.75 3.74
N ASP A 2 -16.45 -19.90 2.47
CA ASP A 2 -15.15 -20.43 1.98
C ASP A 2 -13.93 -19.63 2.44
N LYS A 3 -13.99 -18.30 2.46
CA LYS A 3 -12.86 -17.46 2.92
C LYS A 3 -12.52 -17.67 4.42
N TYR A 4 -13.48 -18.05 5.28
CA TYR A 4 -13.18 -18.36 6.67
C TYR A 4 -12.49 -19.71 6.82
N TYR A 5 -12.84 -20.69 5.98
CA TYR A 5 -12.10 -21.94 5.88
C TYR A 5 -10.70 -21.74 5.32
N PHE A 6 -10.56 -20.88 4.28
CA PHE A 6 -9.26 -20.53 3.73
C PHE A 6 -8.36 -19.87 4.78
N ALA A 7 -8.87 -18.88 5.52
CA ALA A 7 -8.13 -18.24 6.61
C ALA A 7 -7.79 -19.23 7.75
N ALA A 8 -8.70 -20.16 8.06
CA ALA A 8 -8.46 -21.20 9.05
C ALA A 8 -7.36 -22.17 8.65
N LEU A 9 -7.18 -22.47 7.36
CA LEU A 9 -6.05 -23.26 6.86
C LEU A 9 -4.72 -22.61 7.27
N PHE A 10 -4.54 -21.31 6.96
CA PHE A 10 -3.31 -20.59 7.27
C PHE A 10 -3.07 -20.45 8.78
N ALA A 11 -4.14 -20.27 9.56
CA ALA A 11 -4.04 -20.25 11.02
C ALA A 11 -3.56 -21.61 11.58
N ALA A 12 -4.08 -22.72 11.07
CA ALA A 12 -3.73 -24.06 11.53
C ALA A 12 -2.35 -24.52 11.03
N PHE A 13 -2.01 -24.27 9.77
CA PHE A 13 -0.65 -24.54 9.26
C PHE A 13 0.40 -23.68 9.97
N GLY A 14 0.05 -22.49 10.43
CA GLY A 14 1.00 -21.53 11.01
C GLY A 14 2.07 -21.08 10.01
N SER A 15 1.82 -21.28 8.73
CA SER A 15 2.64 -20.86 7.60
C SER A 15 1.81 -19.98 6.68
N ARG A 16 2.47 -19.04 6.00
CA ARG A 16 1.86 -18.06 5.10
C ARG A 16 2.35 -18.25 3.67
N SER A 17 2.94 -19.42 3.38
CA SER A 17 3.54 -19.69 2.06
C SER A 17 2.48 -19.86 0.98
N ALA A 18 2.79 -19.39 -0.22
CA ALA A 18 1.99 -19.61 -1.42
C ALA A 18 1.80 -21.12 -1.71
N GLU A 19 2.77 -21.95 -1.34
CA GLU A 19 2.73 -23.42 -1.46
C GLU A 19 1.47 -24.04 -0.83
N ILE A 20 1.06 -23.53 0.36
CA ILE A 20 -0.17 -24.01 1.01
C ILE A 20 -1.40 -23.58 0.23
N ALA A 21 -1.40 -22.34 -0.32
CA ALA A 21 -2.50 -21.86 -1.17
C ALA A 21 -2.62 -22.69 -2.45
N GLU A 22 -1.50 -22.96 -3.11
CA GLU A 22 -1.44 -23.81 -4.32
C GLU A 22 -1.91 -25.24 -4.04
N ALA A 23 -1.49 -25.83 -2.91
CA ALA A 23 -1.95 -27.14 -2.51
C ALA A 23 -3.45 -27.15 -2.17
N ALA A 24 -3.95 -26.12 -1.49
CA ALA A 24 -5.35 -25.97 -1.17
C ALA A 24 -6.24 -25.80 -2.42
N ALA A 25 -5.71 -25.18 -3.48
CA ALA A 25 -6.42 -25.04 -4.76
C ALA A 25 -6.65 -26.36 -5.51
N LYS A 26 -5.98 -27.45 -5.10
CA LYS A 26 -6.21 -28.79 -5.65
C LYS A 26 -7.47 -29.48 -5.09
N PHE A 27 -8.08 -28.90 -4.06
CA PHE A 27 -9.37 -29.34 -3.50
C PHE A 27 -10.52 -28.56 -4.15
N LYS A 28 -11.75 -29.10 -4.10
CA LYS A 28 -12.92 -28.45 -4.67
C LYS A 28 -13.31 -27.14 -4.01
N SER A 29 -12.94 -27.01 -2.72
CA SER A 29 -13.22 -25.80 -1.93
C SER A 29 -12.26 -25.71 -0.73
N PRO A 30 -12.06 -24.50 -0.17
CA PRO A 30 -11.33 -24.32 1.09
C PRO A 30 -11.91 -25.14 2.25
N ALA A 31 -13.23 -25.38 2.27
CA ALA A 31 -13.88 -26.21 3.27
C ALA A 31 -13.48 -27.69 3.13
N GLU A 32 -13.46 -28.21 1.91
CA GLU A 32 -12.98 -29.58 1.64
C GLU A 32 -11.50 -29.71 2.04
N ALA A 33 -10.65 -28.77 1.66
CA ALA A 33 -9.25 -28.74 2.03
C ALA A 33 -9.06 -28.76 3.57
N TYR A 34 -9.82 -27.92 4.28
CA TYR A 34 -9.75 -27.87 5.75
C TYR A 34 -10.14 -29.17 6.41
N MET A 35 -11.13 -29.88 5.88
CA MET A 35 -11.65 -31.15 6.41
C MET A 35 -10.83 -32.36 5.92
N ALA A 36 -9.97 -32.20 4.95
CA ALA A 36 -9.24 -33.28 4.29
C ALA A 36 -8.35 -34.08 5.26
N PRO A 37 -8.23 -35.40 5.05
CA PRO A 37 -7.32 -36.23 5.83
C PRO A 37 -5.86 -35.98 5.44
N PRO A 38 -4.89 -36.39 6.27
CA PRO A 38 -3.46 -36.19 6.01
C PRO A 38 -2.99 -36.68 4.64
N GLU A 39 -3.48 -37.81 4.18
CA GLU A 39 -3.07 -38.44 2.93
C GLU A 39 -3.47 -37.60 1.71
N ALA A 40 -4.57 -36.85 1.81
CA ALA A 40 -5.01 -35.95 0.74
C ALA A 40 -4.05 -34.74 0.60
N TRP A 41 -3.58 -34.20 1.71
CA TRP A 41 -2.59 -33.14 1.74
C TRP A 41 -1.21 -33.59 1.24
N ALA A 42 -0.79 -34.80 1.61
CA ALA A 42 0.43 -35.41 1.08
C ALA A 42 0.37 -35.58 -0.45
N LYS A 43 -0.78 -36.03 -0.98
CA LYS A 43 -1.04 -36.10 -2.45
C LYS A 43 -1.06 -34.70 -3.09
N ALA A 44 -1.46 -33.69 -2.37
CA ALA A 44 -1.41 -32.30 -2.82
C ALA A 44 0.01 -31.71 -2.86
N GLY A 45 1.00 -32.41 -2.29
CA GLY A 45 2.42 -32.04 -2.34
C GLY A 45 2.97 -31.43 -1.06
N ILE A 46 2.19 -31.42 0.03
CA ILE A 46 2.67 -30.91 1.33
C ILE A 46 3.40 -32.03 2.08
N ASP A 47 4.56 -31.72 2.64
CA ASP A 47 5.36 -32.67 3.42
C ASP A 47 4.63 -33.13 4.69
N GLU A 48 4.93 -34.40 5.09
CA GLU A 48 4.27 -35.06 6.19
C GLU A 48 4.40 -34.30 7.52
N LYS A 49 5.56 -33.68 7.80
CA LYS A 49 5.79 -32.91 9.01
C LYS A 49 4.88 -31.67 9.09
N THR A 50 4.71 -30.98 7.98
CA THR A 50 3.83 -29.81 7.86
C THR A 50 2.37 -30.22 7.96
N VAL A 51 1.97 -31.31 7.31
CA VAL A 51 0.61 -31.87 7.43
C VAL A 51 0.30 -32.27 8.87
N ASN A 52 1.22 -32.98 9.55
CA ASN A 52 1.01 -33.40 10.94
C ASN A 52 0.85 -32.20 11.90
N LYS A 53 1.59 -31.10 11.66
CA LYS A 53 1.40 -29.85 12.42
C LYS A 53 0.03 -29.23 12.19
N PHE A 54 -0.44 -29.21 10.95
CA PHE A 54 -1.77 -28.73 10.60
C PHE A 54 -2.86 -29.54 11.30
N ILE A 55 -2.81 -30.88 11.21
CA ILE A 55 -3.79 -31.78 11.85
C ILE A 55 -3.82 -31.59 13.37
N ALA A 56 -2.65 -31.45 14.00
CA ALA A 56 -2.54 -31.22 15.44
C ALA A 56 -3.13 -29.89 15.91
N LYS A 57 -3.15 -28.88 15.06
CA LYS A 57 -3.66 -27.54 15.37
C LYS A 57 -5.07 -27.28 14.84
N ARG A 58 -5.57 -28.16 13.98
CA ARG A 58 -6.87 -28.00 13.34
C ARG A 58 -7.99 -28.10 14.36
N ASP A 59 -8.79 -27.05 14.48
CA ASP A 59 -10.02 -27.01 15.26
C ASP A 59 -11.22 -26.89 14.30
N PHE A 60 -12.08 -27.88 14.28
CA PHE A 60 -13.24 -27.92 13.39
C PHE A 60 -14.26 -26.80 13.66
N ASN A 61 -14.24 -26.20 14.84
CA ASN A 61 -15.11 -25.07 15.20
C ASN A 61 -14.50 -23.71 14.81
N TYR A 62 -13.18 -23.67 14.55
CA TYR A 62 -12.47 -22.43 14.29
C TYR A 62 -13.01 -21.61 13.11
N PRO A 63 -13.38 -22.19 11.94
CA PRO A 63 -13.96 -21.41 10.84
C PRO A 63 -15.29 -20.73 11.20
N ALA A 64 -16.14 -21.38 11.99
CA ALA A 64 -17.40 -20.79 12.46
C ALA A 64 -17.14 -19.68 13.48
N TRP A 65 -16.28 -19.95 14.46
CA TRP A 65 -15.83 -18.95 15.42
C TRP A 65 -15.19 -17.72 14.72
N LEU A 66 -14.33 -17.94 13.73
CA LEU A 66 -13.67 -16.87 12.99
C LEU A 66 -14.69 -16.00 12.24
N LYS A 67 -15.73 -16.62 11.66
CA LYS A 67 -16.82 -15.89 11.03
C LYS A 67 -17.53 -14.98 12.03
N ASP A 68 -17.94 -15.54 13.17
CA ASP A 68 -18.65 -14.80 14.20
C ASP A 68 -17.76 -13.70 14.81
N PHE A 69 -16.48 -13.99 15.03
CA PHE A 69 -15.50 -12.99 15.44
C PHE A 69 -15.42 -11.82 14.46
N CYS A 70 -15.29 -12.10 13.16
CA CYS A 70 -15.20 -11.08 12.13
C CYS A 70 -16.46 -10.21 12.09
N LEU A 71 -17.63 -10.81 12.12
CA LEU A 71 -18.92 -10.10 12.11
C LEU A 71 -19.08 -9.19 13.35
N ASN A 72 -18.77 -9.72 14.53
CA ASN A 72 -18.96 -9.00 15.79
C ASN A 72 -17.93 -7.87 16.00
N ASN A 73 -16.76 -7.92 15.33
CA ASN A 73 -15.68 -6.95 15.50
C ASN A 73 -15.49 -6.03 14.27
N GLY A 74 -16.35 -6.12 13.25
CA GLY A 74 -16.21 -5.32 12.03
C GLY A 74 -14.91 -5.62 11.27
N VAL A 75 -14.52 -6.91 11.23
CA VAL A 75 -13.31 -7.36 10.53
C VAL A 75 -13.71 -8.00 9.22
N THR A 76 -13.06 -7.59 8.13
CA THR A 76 -13.18 -8.20 6.81
C THR A 76 -11.93 -9.04 6.53
N ILE A 77 -12.12 -10.23 5.95
CA ILE A 77 -11.02 -11.04 5.42
C ILE A 77 -10.91 -10.79 3.92
N LEU A 78 -9.69 -10.46 3.47
CA LEU A 78 -9.33 -10.35 2.07
C LEU A 78 -8.30 -11.41 1.70
N THR A 79 -8.44 -11.95 0.51
CA THR A 79 -7.50 -12.88 -0.13
C THR A 79 -7.01 -12.28 -1.44
N PRO A 80 -5.91 -12.74 -2.05
CA PRO A 80 -5.44 -12.24 -3.34
C PRO A 80 -6.47 -12.33 -4.49
N GLU A 81 -7.54 -13.08 -4.33
CA GLU A 81 -8.63 -13.21 -5.31
C GLU A 81 -9.70 -12.12 -5.17
N ASP A 82 -9.75 -11.43 -4.03
CA ASP A 82 -10.71 -10.35 -3.80
C ASP A 82 -10.29 -9.07 -4.54
N ASP A 83 -11.24 -8.38 -5.18
CA ASP A 83 -10.99 -7.10 -5.88
C ASP A 83 -10.49 -6.01 -4.94
N ALA A 84 -10.91 -6.04 -3.67
CA ALA A 84 -10.48 -5.11 -2.64
C ALA A 84 -9.06 -5.40 -2.09
N TYR A 85 -8.41 -6.50 -2.52
CA TYR A 85 -7.03 -6.78 -2.14
C TYR A 85 -6.08 -5.85 -2.91
N PRO A 86 -5.13 -5.14 -2.25
CA PRO A 86 -4.27 -4.18 -2.92
C PRO A 86 -3.46 -4.81 -4.05
N TYR A 87 -3.58 -4.24 -5.26
CA TYR A 87 -2.91 -4.78 -6.44
C TYR A 87 -1.38 -4.82 -6.27
N SER A 88 -0.78 -3.73 -5.78
CA SER A 88 0.66 -3.67 -5.52
C SER A 88 1.14 -4.75 -4.55
N LEU A 89 0.33 -5.06 -3.53
CA LEU A 89 0.65 -6.10 -2.56
C LEU A 89 0.62 -7.52 -3.16
N LYS A 90 -0.12 -7.74 -4.26
CA LYS A 90 -0.05 -9.03 -5.00
C LYS A 90 1.27 -9.24 -5.70
N GLN A 91 2.00 -8.17 -6.01
CA GLN A 91 3.22 -8.21 -6.85
C GLN A 91 4.50 -8.45 -6.03
N ILE A 92 4.48 -8.33 -4.71
CA ILE A 92 5.66 -8.60 -3.90
C ILE A 92 6.03 -10.09 -3.92
N ALA A 93 7.28 -10.40 -3.67
CA ALA A 93 7.80 -11.78 -3.70
C ALA A 93 7.05 -12.78 -2.81
N SER A 94 6.43 -12.30 -1.72
CA SER A 94 5.67 -13.14 -0.78
C SER A 94 4.39 -12.42 -0.33
N PRO A 95 3.34 -12.37 -1.18
CA PRO A 95 2.09 -11.72 -0.84
C PRO A 95 1.34 -12.46 0.28
N PRO A 96 0.76 -11.75 1.25
CA PRO A 96 -0.09 -12.36 2.28
C PRO A 96 -1.27 -13.07 1.64
N GLN A 97 -1.45 -14.36 1.93
CA GLN A 97 -2.57 -15.13 1.41
C GLN A 97 -3.90 -14.76 2.10
N VAL A 98 -3.81 -14.20 3.29
CA VAL A 98 -4.95 -13.73 4.08
C VAL A 98 -4.61 -12.39 4.71
N LEU A 99 -5.49 -11.41 4.54
CA LEU A 99 -5.46 -10.15 5.26
C LEU A 99 -6.72 -10.01 6.12
N TYR A 100 -6.53 -9.71 7.38
CA TYR A 100 -7.58 -9.26 8.29
C TYR A 100 -7.57 -7.73 8.28
N VAL A 101 -8.71 -7.14 7.94
CA VAL A 101 -8.87 -5.68 7.80
C VAL A 101 -9.97 -5.21 8.74
N LYS A 102 -9.68 -4.22 9.57
CA LYS A 102 -10.66 -3.53 10.42
C LYS A 102 -10.70 -2.06 10.05
N GLY A 103 -11.88 -1.53 9.78
CA GLY A 103 -12.08 -0.21 9.17
C GLY A 103 -12.30 -0.31 7.66
N SER A 104 -12.05 0.77 6.93
CA SER A 104 -12.21 0.84 5.48
C SER A 104 -10.83 0.97 4.82
N LEU A 105 -10.42 -0.05 4.08
CA LEU A 105 -9.17 -0.02 3.33
C LEU A 105 -9.34 0.92 2.13
N PRO A 106 -8.57 2.03 2.07
CA PRO A 106 -8.67 2.99 0.98
C PRO A 106 -8.01 2.46 -0.31
N ASP A 107 -8.19 3.19 -1.41
CA ASP A 107 -7.31 3.06 -2.57
C ASP A 107 -5.88 3.46 -2.16
N LEU A 108 -4.93 2.59 -2.44
CA LEU A 108 -3.53 2.76 -2.03
C LEU A 108 -2.63 3.27 -3.16
N ARG A 109 -3.21 3.61 -4.31
CA ARG A 109 -2.43 4.23 -5.39
C ARG A 109 -1.87 5.58 -4.92
N GLY A 110 -0.55 5.76 -5.03
CA GLY A 110 0.12 6.95 -4.53
C GLY A 110 0.29 7.02 -3.01
N SER A 111 0.10 5.92 -2.27
CA SER A 111 0.35 5.88 -0.83
C SER A 111 1.84 5.90 -0.49
N ILE A 112 2.18 6.45 0.68
CA ILE A 112 3.56 6.53 1.19
C ILE A 112 3.65 5.83 2.53
N GLY A 113 4.66 4.96 2.66
CA GLY A 113 5.04 4.36 3.93
C GLY A 113 5.92 5.32 4.73
N ILE A 114 5.59 5.58 6.00
CA ILE A 114 6.47 6.38 6.88
C ILE A 114 6.93 5.48 8.01
N VAL A 115 8.25 5.28 8.10
CA VAL A 115 8.87 4.38 9.07
C VAL A 115 10.05 5.05 9.77
N GLY A 116 10.47 4.49 10.92
CA GLY A 116 11.64 5.01 11.59
C GLY A 116 11.87 4.42 12.98
N SER A 117 12.65 5.14 13.77
CA SER A 117 13.05 4.74 15.12
C SER A 117 11.85 4.66 16.06
N ARG A 118 11.84 3.62 16.92
CA ARG A 118 10.91 3.52 18.05
C ARG A 118 11.28 4.45 19.19
N GLU A 119 12.55 4.83 19.26
CA GLU A 119 13.14 5.79 20.23
C GLU A 119 13.64 7.01 19.46
N ALA A 120 12.72 7.65 18.71
CA ALA A 120 13.04 8.80 17.90
C ALA A 120 13.28 10.05 18.76
N SER A 121 14.15 10.93 18.25
CA SER A 121 14.36 12.25 18.81
C SER A 121 13.13 13.15 18.63
N GLY A 122 13.06 14.25 19.37
CA GLY A 122 12.02 15.27 19.16
C GLY A 122 11.99 15.81 17.72
N TYR A 123 13.17 15.91 17.08
CA TYR A 123 13.27 16.27 15.66
C TYR A 123 12.63 15.23 14.75
N GLY A 124 12.98 13.95 14.91
CA GLY A 124 12.43 12.87 14.09
C GLY A 124 10.92 12.74 14.24
N LEU A 125 10.40 12.85 15.47
CA LEU A 125 8.95 12.84 15.73
C LEU A 125 8.24 14.00 15.03
N LYS A 126 8.79 15.23 15.12
CA LYS A 126 8.21 16.41 14.47
C LYS A 126 8.29 16.31 12.94
N ALA A 127 9.39 15.81 12.41
CA ALA A 127 9.54 15.60 10.97
C ALA A 127 8.50 14.57 10.45
N ALA A 128 8.36 13.42 11.11
CA ALA A 128 7.38 12.41 10.72
C ALA A 128 5.94 12.92 10.78
N ASP A 129 5.59 13.67 11.82
CA ASP A 129 4.27 14.30 12.00
C ASP A 129 3.99 15.32 10.90
N ALA A 130 4.91 16.24 10.63
CA ALA A 130 4.76 17.29 9.61
C ALA A 130 4.65 16.68 8.18
N PHE A 131 5.57 15.79 7.79
CA PHE A 131 5.49 15.11 6.50
C PHE A 131 4.20 14.33 6.33
N ALA A 132 3.77 13.61 7.37
CA ALA A 132 2.52 12.85 7.32
C ALA A 132 1.29 13.78 7.19
N ALA A 133 1.28 14.91 7.90
CA ALA A 133 0.19 15.89 7.84
C ALA A 133 0.08 16.52 6.44
N ASP A 134 1.20 17.01 5.90
CA ASP A 134 1.19 17.71 4.61
C ASP A 134 0.91 16.75 3.44
N LEU A 135 1.50 15.53 3.44
CA LEU A 135 1.18 14.50 2.46
C LEU A 135 -0.29 14.07 2.53
N ALA A 136 -0.82 13.89 3.74
CA ALA A 136 -2.22 13.52 3.94
C ALA A 136 -3.18 14.64 3.54
N ALA A 137 -2.84 15.91 3.77
CA ALA A 137 -3.59 17.07 3.30
C ALA A 137 -3.62 17.15 1.76
N ALA A 138 -2.56 16.68 1.09
CA ALA A 138 -2.50 16.55 -0.37
C ALA A 138 -3.23 15.30 -0.91
N GLY A 139 -3.89 14.51 -0.05
CA GLY A 139 -4.65 13.31 -0.45
C GLY A 139 -3.85 12.02 -0.48
N VAL A 140 -2.58 12.04 -0.07
CA VAL A 140 -1.73 10.83 0.01
C VAL A 140 -2.14 9.99 1.21
N VAL A 141 -2.36 8.68 1.01
CA VAL A 141 -2.62 7.74 2.11
C VAL A 141 -1.30 7.41 2.81
N ILE A 142 -1.27 7.60 4.12
CA ILE A 142 -0.10 7.27 4.94
C ILE A 142 -0.19 5.85 5.47
N VAL A 143 0.79 5.01 5.17
CA VAL A 143 0.88 3.64 5.67
C VAL A 143 2.03 3.55 6.67
N SER A 144 1.81 2.92 7.81
CA SER A 144 2.88 2.70 8.80
C SER A 144 2.61 1.46 9.65
N GLY A 145 3.53 1.16 10.56
CA GLY A 145 3.49 -0.06 11.36
C GLY A 145 2.77 0.04 12.70
N GLY A 146 2.34 1.22 13.11
CA GLY A 146 1.70 1.45 14.40
C GLY A 146 2.62 1.24 15.62
N ALA A 147 3.93 1.17 15.44
CA ALA A 147 4.89 1.09 16.54
C ALA A 147 5.02 2.42 17.29
N LYS A 148 5.73 2.41 18.42
CA LYS A 148 6.11 3.66 19.11
C LYS A 148 7.03 4.51 18.22
N GLY A 149 7.14 5.79 18.51
CA GLY A 149 8.06 6.70 17.82
C GLY A 149 7.52 7.17 16.48
N ILE A 150 8.29 7.02 15.42
CA ILE A 150 7.98 7.56 14.09
C ILE A 150 6.63 7.09 13.56
N ASP A 151 6.31 5.79 13.66
CA ASP A 151 5.04 5.25 13.17
C ASP A 151 3.84 5.94 13.84
N THR A 152 3.91 6.11 15.18
CA THR A 152 2.87 6.82 15.96
C THR A 152 2.74 8.27 15.53
N ALA A 153 3.86 8.98 15.32
CA ALA A 153 3.87 10.38 14.87
C ALA A 153 3.25 10.50 13.47
N ALA A 154 3.63 9.62 12.54
CA ALA A 154 3.08 9.59 11.19
C ALA A 154 1.55 9.39 11.17
N HIS A 155 1.03 8.44 11.92
CA HIS A 155 -0.43 8.24 12.02
C HIS A 155 -1.15 9.46 12.61
N ARG A 156 -0.57 10.09 13.65
CA ARG A 156 -1.15 11.28 14.29
C ARG A 156 -1.17 12.48 13.34
N GLY A 157 -0.06 12.76 12.65
CA GLY A 157 0.02 13.81 11.66
C GLY A 157 -1.02 13.66 10.56
N ALA A 158 -1.14 12.47 9.98
CA ALA A 158 -2.14 12.19 8.96
C ALA A 158 -3.58 12.41 9.47
N LEU A 159 -3.93 11.92 10.66
CA LEU A 159 -5.25 12.10 11.26
C LEU A 159 -5.53 13.55 11.63
N ALA A 160 -4.55 14.29 12.15
CA ALA A 160 -4.68 15.69 12.50
C ALA A 160 -4.98 16.56 11.27
N ALA A 161 -4.40 16.24 10.13
CA ALA A 161 -4.70 16.88 8.84
C ALA A 161 -6.04 16.44 8.23
N GLY A 162 -6.81 15.56 8.90
CA GLY A 162 -8.06 15.04 8.38
C GLY A 162 -7.91 13.98 7.30
N GLY A 163 -6.69 13.52 7.02
CA GLY A 163 -6.38 12.54 6.00
C GLY A 163 -6.61 11.09 6.41
N ILE A 164 -6.18 10.18 5.56
CA ILE A 164 -6.38 8.73 5.69
C ILE A 164 -5.06 8.05 6.04
N THR A 165 -5.10 7.11 6.97
CA THR A 165 -3.92 6.32 7.32
C THR A 165 -4.26 4.87 7.56
N VAL A 166 -3.31 3.97 7.23
CA VAL A 166 -3.43 2.52 7.38
C VAL A 166 -2.31 2.01 8.27
N ALA A 167 -2.67 1.33 9.36
CA ALA A 167 -1.70 0.68 10.23
C ALA A 167 -1.61 -0.81 9.92
N VAL A 168 -0.42 -1.26 9.54
CA VAL A 168 -0.13 -2.69 9.34
C VAL A 168 0.40 -3.26 10.65
N LEU A 169 -0.22 -4.30 11.20
CA LEU A 169 0.10 -4.82 12.53
C LEU A 169 0.97 -6.08 12.46
N GLY A 170 1.82 -6.28 13.48
CA GLY A 170 2.63 -7.48 13.67
C GLY A 170 2.03 -8.49 14.67
N CYS A 171 0.72 -8.41 14.91
CA CYS A 171 -0.05 -9.26 15.83
C CYS A 171 -1.48 -9.43 15.32
N GLY A 172 -2.32 -10.18 16.01
CA GLY A 172 -3.73 -10.32 15.68
C GLY A 172 -4.46 -8.97 15.69
N ILE A 173 -5.50 -8.87 14.84
CA ILE A 173 -6.27 -7.63 14.62
C ILE A 173 -6.97 -7.12 15.89
N ASP A 174 -7.18 -7.99 16.85
CA ASP A 174 -7.80 -7.76 18.15
C ASP A 174 -6.83 -7.29 19.23
N ILE A 175 -5.53 -7.28 18.94
CA ILE A 175 -4.49 -6.95 19.92
C ILE A 175 -3.88 -5.56 19.61
N ALA A 176 -4.12 -4.61 20.51
CA ALA A 176 -3.48 -3.31 20.42
C ALA A 176 -2.03 -3.38 20.95
N TYR A 177 -1.06 -3.36 20.05
CA TYR A 177 0.36 -3.32 20.41
C TYR A 177 1.10 -2.22 19.63
N PRO A 178 1.76 -1.27 20.32
CA PRO A 178 1.81 -1.12 21.78
C PRO A 178 0.46 -0.71 22.37
N ALA A 179 0.19 -1.10 23.62
CA ALA A 179 -1.08 -0.81 24.30
C ALA A 179 -1.38 0.70 24.38
N ALA A 180 -0.32 1.53 24.44
CA ALA A 180 -0.44 2.99 24.44
C ALA A 180 -1.11 3.56 23.16
N ASN A 181 -1.09 2.82 22.04
CA ASN A 181 -1.68 3.22 20.78
C ASN A 181 -3.13 2.74 20.58
N LYS A 182 -3.76 2.15 21.62
CA LYS A 182 -5.14 1.64 21.52
C LYS A 182 -6.14 2.68 21.00
N ASN A 183 -6.08 3.91 21.57
CA ASN A 183 -6.97 5.00 21.12
C ASN A 183 -6.63 5.48 19.70
N LEU A 184 -5.35 5.52 19.34
CA LEU A 184 -4.91 5.86 17.99
C LEU A 184 -5.42 4.83 16.98
N PHE A 185 -5.36 3.55 17.29
CA PHE A 185 -5.90 2.48 16.43
C PHE A 185 -7.42 2.59 16.23
N ALA A 186 -8.15 3.00 17.27
CA ALA A 186 -9.58 3.27 17.11
C ALA A 186 -9.84 4.43 16.13
N GLN A 187 -9.11 5.55 16.26
CA GLN A 187 -9.20 6.69 15.34
C GLN A 187 -8.80 6.33 13.91
N ILE A 188 -7.79 5.48 13.73
CA ILE A 188 -7.39 4.97 12.40
C ILE A 188 -8.56 4.20 11.75
N CYS A 189 -9.27 3.36 12.51
CA CYS A 189 -10.41 2.61 11.98
C CYS A 189 -11.58 3.49 11.54
N GLU A 190 -11.71 4.71 12.04
CA GLU A 190 -12.78 5.65 11.66
C GLU A 190 -12.58 6.24 10.26
N ARG A 191 -11.34 6.39 9.80
CA ARG A 191 -10.99 7.05 8.54
C ARG A 191 -10.20 6.18 7.56
N GLY A 192 -9.57 5.12 8.03
CA GLY A 192 -8.72 4.21 7.30
C GLY A 192 -8.88 2.78 7.81
N ALA A 193 -7.79 2.05 7.97
CA ALA A 193 -7.84 0.66 8.36
C ALA A 193 -6.66 0.21 9.23
N LEU A 194 -6.91 -0.79 10.07
CA LEU A 194 -5.90 -1.69 10.59
C LEU A 194 -5.83 -2.93 9.70
N VAL A 195 -4.64 -3.37 9.38
CA VAL A 195 -4.41 -4.52 8.51
C VAL A 195 -3.39 -5.47 9.15
N THR A 196 -3.64 -6.75 9.08
CA THR A 196 -2.66 -7.77 9.50
C THR A 196 -2.86 -9.08 8.74
N GLU A 197 -1.77 -9.83 8.57
CA GLU A 197 -1.82 -11.21 8.08
C GLU A 197 -1.95 -12.24 9.21
N TYR A 198 -1.88 -11.79 10.46
CA TYR A 198 -1.91 -12.67 11.63
C TYR A 198 -3.34 -12.95 12.07
N PRO A 199 -3.68 -14.24 12.31
CA PRO A 199 -5.00 -14.61 12.85
C PRO A 199 -5.32 -13.87 14.16
N PRO A 200 -6.62 -13.63 14.45
CA PRO A 200 -7.03 -13.11 15.76
C PRO A 200 -6.44 -13.92 16.91
N GLY A 201 -6.09 -13.23 18.00
CA GLY A 201 -5.45 -13.83 19.17
C GLY A 201 -3.94 -14.05 19.04
N THR A 202 -3.31 -13.78 17.86
CA THR A 202 -1.86 -13.91 17.71
C THR A 202 -1.11 -12.87 18.52
N PRO A 203 -0.29 -13.25 19.53
CA PRO A 203 0.44 -12.29 20.35
C PRO A 203 1.55 -11.59 19.56
N PRO A 204 1.96 -10.38 19.97
CA PRO A 204 3.11 -9.70 19.38
C PRO A 204 4.38 -10.49 19.66
N ALA A 205 5.11 -10.85 18.61
CA ALA A 205 6.40 -11.53 18.68
C ALA A 205 7.46 -10.75 17.90
N ALA A 206 8.69 -10.72 18.40
CA ALA A 206 9.76 -9.89 17.83
C ALA A 206 9.99 -10.16 16.32
N TYR A 207 9.89 -11.41 15.90
CA TYR A 207 10.07 -11.83 14.50
C TYR A 207 8.90 -11.45 13.57
N ASN A 208 7.71 -11.14 14.12
CA ASN A 208 6.57 -10.73 13.33
C ASN A 208 6.76 -9.33 12.74
N PHE A 209 7.46 -8.43 13.43
CA PHE A 209 7.60 -7.05 12.99
C PHE A 209 8.43 -6.88 11.72
N PRO A 210 9.62 -7.50 11.59
CA PRO A 210 10.35 -7.51 10.31
C PRO A 210 9.55 -8.19 9.18
N ALA A 211 8.92 -9.32 9.47
CA ALA A 211 8.12 -10.04 8.47
C ALA A 211 6.93 -9.22 7.95
N ARG A 212 6.30 -8.41 8.83
CA ARG A 212 5.19 -7.53 8.49
C ARG A 212 5.63 -6.38 7.55
N ASN A 213 6.86 -5.89 7.67
CA ASN A 213 7.32 -4.71 6.94
C ASN A 213 7.21 -4.86 5.42
N ARG A 214 7.30 -6.09 4.87
CA ARG A 214 7.05 -6.35 3.45
C ARG A 214 5.62 -5.96 3.02
N ILE A 215 4.65 -6.03 3.96
CA ILE A 215 3.26 -5.62 3.69
C ILE A 215 3.18 -4.09 3.60
N ILE A 216 3.93 -3.35 4.44
CA ILE A 216 4.02 -1.89 4.33
C ILE A 216 4.57 -1.54 2.94
N ASN A 217 5.71 -2.12 2.53
CA ASN A 217 6.29 -1.90 1.21
C ASN A 217 5.29 -2.23 0.09
N GLY A 218 4.72 -3.42 0.09
CA GLY A 218 3.78 -3.84 -0.94
C GLY A 218 2.47 -3.04 -0.99
N MET A 219 2.15 -2.28 0.06
CA MET A 219 0.99 -1.39 0.10
C MET A 219 1.33 0.05 -0.30
N THR A 220 2.60 0.38 -0.56
CA THR A 220 3.03 1.77 -0.77
C THR A 220 3.84 1.93 -2.04
N HIS A 221 3.86 3.15 -2.54
CA HIS A 221 4.62 3.55 -3.72
C HIS A 221 6.08 3.83 -3.39
N GLY A 222 6.34 4.28 -2.18
CA GLY A 222 7.67 4.56 -1.66
C GLY A 222 7.66 4.64 -0.14
N ILE A 223 8.85 4.64 0.44
CA ILE A 223 9.08 4.63 1.89
C ILE A 223 9.84 5.86 2.31
N LEU A 224 9.26 6.66 3.21
CA LEU A 224 9.94 7.75 3.91
C LEU A 224 10.53 7.23 5.22
N VAL A 225 11.84 7.32 5.36
CA VAL A 225 12.56 7.06 6.61
C VAL A 225 12.82 8.41 7.30
N ALA A 226 12.03 8.72 8.32
CA ALA A 226 12.13 10.00 9.01
C ALA A 226 13.34 10.08 9.97
N GLU A 227 13.64 8.99 10.66
CA GLU A 227 14.82 8.86 11.51
C GLU A 227 15.13 7.38 11.75
N ALA A 228 16.38 6.97 11.56
CA ALA A 228 16.80 5.59 11.77
C ALA A 228 18.25 5.48 12.25
N ALA A 229 18.48 4.70 13.30
CA ALA A 229 19.83 4.24 13.65
C ALA A 229 20.27 3.14 12.66
N LYS A 230 21.60 2.94 12.52
CA LYS A 230 22.20 2.00 11.56
C LYS A 230 21.66 0.56 11.64
N LYS A 231 21.24 0.11 12.81
CA LYS A 231 20.72 -1.26 13.06
C LYS A 231 19.25 -1.25 13.48
N SER A 232 18.46 -0.33 12.96
CA SER A 232 17.03 -0.26 13.28
C SER A 232 16.18 -1.14 12.35
N GLY A 233 14.99 -1.54 12.80
CA GLY A 233 14.04 -2.28 11.95
C GLY A 233 13.54 -1.48 10.73
N ALA A 234 13.63 -0.14 10.78
CA ALA A 234 13.30 0.73 9.65
C ALA A 234 14.30 0.56 8.48
N MET A 235 15.57 0.24 8.79
CA MET A 235 16.58 -0.06 7.75
C MET A 235 16.18 -1.30 6.95
N ILE A 236 15.67 -2.35 7.61
CA ILE A 236 15.18 -3.55 6.94
C ILE A 236 14.03 -3.21 5.98
N THR A 237 13.12 -2.32 6.40
CA THR A 237 12.02 -1.87 5.53
C THR A 237 12.53 -1.12 4.30
N ALA A 238 13.51 -0.22 4.49
CA ALA A 238 14.11 0.54 3.40
C ALA A 238 14.93 -0.36 2.45
N GLU A 239 15.64 -1.36 2.98
CA GLU A 239 16.38 -2.33 2.17
C GLU A 239 15.44 -3.16 1.30
N TYR A 240 14.33 -3.67 1.86
CA TYR A 240 13.30 -4.35 1.07
C TYR A 240 12.67 -3.44 0.00
N ALA A 241 12.43 -2.17 0.31
CA ALA A 241 11.90 -1.23 -0.66
C ALA A 241 12.85 -1.05 -1.86
N LEU A 242 14.15 -0.90 -1.60
CA LEU A 242 15.17 -0.79 -2.65
C LEU A 242 15.29 -2.08 -3.49
N GLU A 243 15.23 -3.25 -2.84
CA GLU A 243 15.29 -4.55 -3.52
C GLU A 243 14.06 -4.78 -4.44
N GLU A 244 12.90 -4.27 -4.04
CA GLU A 244 11.66 -4.35 -4.81
C GLU A 244 11.50 -3.21 -5.83
N GLY A 245 12.47 -2.28 -5.92
CA GLY A 245 12.45 -1.17 -6.87
C GLY A 245 11.53 -0.02 -6.46
N HIS A 246 11.18 0.09 -5.19
CA HIS A 246 10.40 1.20 -4.65
C HIS A 246 11.30 2.40 -4.35
N GLU A 247 10.75 3.59 -4.43
CA GLU A 247 11.43 4.81 -4.04
C GLU A 247 11.66 4.85 -2.51
N VAL A 248 12.86 5.26 -2.11
CA VAL A 248 13.20 5.46 -0.71
C VAL A 248 13.60 6.90 -0.48
N TYR A 249 12.87 7.57 0.41
CA TYR A 249 13.07 8.94 0.82
C TYR A 249 13.65 8.98 2.23
N CYS A 250 14.58 9.89 2.48
CA CYS A 250 15.20 10.03 3.79
C CYS A 250 15.23 11.48 4.25
N VAL A 251 14.71 11.73 5.45
CA VAL A 251 14.87 13.03 6.10
C VAL A 251 16.31 13.16 6.58
N PRO A 252 17.03 14.25 6.23
CA PRO A 252 18.38 14.49 6.73
C PRO A 252 18.34 14.81 8.23
N GLY A 253 19.42 14.52 8.91
CA GLY A 253 19.55 14.80 10.34
C GLY A 253 20.96 15.22 10.73
N SER A 254 21.17 15.49 12.02
CA SER A 254 22.49 15.86 12.52
C SER A 254 23.48 14.69 12.42
N ILE A 255 24.69 14.96 11.94
CA ILE A 255 25.78 13.98 11.90
C ILE A 255 26.24 13.53 13.29
N PHE A 256 25.88 14.27 14.34
CA PHE A 256 26.19 13.96 15.73
C PHE A 256 25.14 13.08 16.42
N LEU A 257 24.01 12.82 15.74
CA LEU A 257 22.95 11.99 16.30
C LEU A 257 23.05 10.54 15.76
N PRO A 258 23.26 9.54 16.64
CA PRO A 258 23.31 8.15 16.24
C PRO A 258 22.05 7.67 15.50
N THR A 259 20.91 8.30 15.78
CA THR A 259 19.61 7.99 15.16
C THR A 259 19.47 8.56 13.74
N SER A 260 20.41 9.39 13.25
CA SER A 260 20.44 9.88 11.87
C SER A 260 21.37 9.06 10.96
N ILE A 261 22.23 8.20 11.53
CA ILE A 261 23.26 7.45 10.77
C ILE A 261 22.61 6.52 9.72
N GLY A 262 21.47 5.93 10.03
CA GLY A 262 20.74 5.08 9.09
C GLY A 262 20.28 5.87 7.86
N CYS A 263 19.61 7.01 8.06
CA CYS A 263 19.20 7.89 6.95
C CYS A 263 20.39 8.35 6.12
N HIS A 264 21.51 8.74 6.75
CA HIS A 264 22.72 9.11 6.02
C HIS A 264 23.31 7.95 5.19
N SER A 265 23.24 6.72 5.72
CA SER A 265 23.68 5.54 4.98
C SER A 265 22.79 5.27 3.75
N LEU A 266 21.47 5.38 3.91
CA LEU A 266 20.52 5.20 2.81
C LEU A 266 20.71 6.28 1.72
N ILE A 267 20.87 7.55 2.10
CA ILE A 267 21.13 8.65 1.17
C ILE A 267 22.41 8.38 0.37
N LYS A 268 23.49 7.94 1.03
CA LYS A 268 24.75 7.57 0.35
C LYS A 268 24.60 6.36 -0.58
N SER A 269 23.61 5.52 -0.34
CA SER A 269 23.29 4.34 -1.17
C SER A 269 22.29 4.65 -2.28
N GLY A 270 21.88 5.92 -2.44
CA GLY A 270 21.01 6.37 -3.52
C GLY A 270 19.58 6.71 -3.12
N ALA A 271 19.20 6.59 -1.83
CA ALA A 271 17.91 7.08 -1.37
C ALA A 271 17.82 8.60 -1.53
N GLN A 272 16.65 9.10 -1.93
CA GLN A 272 16.44 10.52 -2.14
C GLN A 272 16.41 11.26 -0.80
N LEU A 273 17.27 12.27 -0.63
CA LEU A 273 17.16 13.22 0.46
C LEU A 273 15.91 14.07 0.25
N VAL A 274 15.07 14.20 1.27
CA VAL A 274 13.89 15.06 1.26
C VAL A 274 13.89 15.95 2.51
N ASP A 275 13.74 17.23 2.33
CA ASP A 275 13.64 18.22 3.42
C ASP A 275 12.26 18.91 3.45
N ARG A 276 11.41 18.60 2.48
CA ARG A 276 10.03 19.08 2.35
C ARG A 276 9.13 18.03 1.71
N PRO A 277 7.83 18.01 2.03
CA PRO A 277 6.86 17.04 1.49
C PRO A 277 6.68 17.12 -0.02
N GLU A 278 6.88 18.31 -0.62
CA GLU A 278 6.76 18.54 -2.05
C GLU A 278 7.70 17.66 -2.87
N ASP A 279 8.89 17.34 -2.35
CA ASP A 279 9.86 16.46 -3.03
C ASP A 279 9.26 15.07 -3.28
N ILE A 280 8.46 14.57 -2.33
CA ILE A 280 7.73 13.29 -2.46
C ILE A 280 6.53 13.45 -3.39
N LEU A 281 5.77 14.56 -3.28
CA LEU A 281 4.61 14.80 -4.13
C LEU A 281 5.00 14.96 -5.60
N GLU A 282 6.13 15.59 -5.89
CA GLU A 282 6.67 15.70 -7.25
C GLU A 282 7.04 14.32 -7.81
N SER A 283 7.70 13.48 -7.01
CA SER A 283 8.03 12.10 -7.39
C SER A 283 6.77 11.27 -7.65
N LEU A 284 5.73 11.38 -6.82
CA LEU A 284 4.46 10.69 -7.02
C LEU A 284 3.73 11.14 -8.30
N LYS A 285 3.79 12.40 -8.68
CA LYS A 285 3.21 12.92 -9.93
C LYS A 285 3.93 12.36 -11.16
N LEU A 286 5.25 12.24 -11.11
CA LEU A 286 6.05 11.61 -12.17
C LEU A 286 5.78 10.10 -12.27
N ALA A 287 5.45 9.47 -11.15
CA ALA A 287 5.08 8.07 -11.07
C ALA A 287 3.57 7.83 -11.30
N SER A 288 2.79 8.86 -11.62
CA SER A 288 1.38 8.69 -11.99
C SER A 288 1.32 7.77 -13.20
N PHE A 289 1.01 6.51 -12.96
CA PHE A 289 0.87 5.50 -13.99
C PHE A 289 -0.15 5.95 -15.03
N PRO A 290 0.07 5.66 -16.30
CA PRO A 290 -1.00 5.80 -17.27
C PRO A 290 -2.19 5.01 -16.73
N GLN A 291 -3.28 5.69 -16.43
CA GLN A 291 -4.53 5.03 -16.12
C GLN A 291 -4.80 4.12 -17.31
N GLN A 292 -4.86 2.80 -17.07
CA GLN A 292 -5.48 1.93 -18.07
C GLN A 292 -6.86 2.53 -18.32
N PRO A 293 -7.22 2.84 -19.58
CA PRO A 293 -8.54 3.35 -19.86
C PRO A 293 -9.54 2.37 -19.28
N ALA A 294 -10.38 2.83 -18.36
CA ALA A 294 -11.49 2.06 -17.86
C ALA A 294 -12.34 1.68 -19.09
N LEU A 295 -12.45 0.38 -19.40
CA LEU A 295 -13.23 -0.17 -20.51
C LEU A 295 -14.74 0.06 -20.35
N PHE A 296 -15.15 0.77 -19.27
CA PHE A 296 -16.53 1.20 -19.05
C PHE A 296 -16.51 2.62 -18.51
N GLY A 297 -17.09 3.55 -19.29
CA GLY A 297 -17.13 4.95 -19.01
C GLY A 297 -17.75 5.28 -17.66
N SER A 298 -17.08 6.10 -16.91
CA SER A 298 -17.71 7.10 -16.07
C SER A 298 -17.65 8.42 -16.81
N ASP A 299 -18.79 8.78 -17.37
CA ASP A 299 -19.18 10.06 -17.89
C ASP A 299 -18.92 11.12 -16.82
N ASN A 300 -17.85 11.90 -16.94
CA ASN A 300 -17.64 13.10 -16.15
C ASN A 300 -16.70 14.07 -16.87
N GLY A 301 -17.30 15.06 -17.51
CA GLY A 301 -16.63 16.29 -17.91
C GLY A 301 -16.41 16.51 -19.41
N GLU A 302 -16.95 15.70 -20.31
CA GLU A 302 -16.94 16.03 -21.75
C GLU A 302 -17.98 17.10 -22.12
N ASP A 303 -19.04 17.25 -21.34
CA ASP A 303 -20.09 18.25 -21.60
C ASP A 303 -19.66 19.70 -21.33
N GLU A 304 -18.51 19.94 -20.68
CA GLU A 304 -17.98 21.28 -20.42
C GLU A 304 -16.83 21.70 -21.36
N LEU A 305 -16.39 20.84 -22.27
CA LEU A 305 -15.36 21.18 -23.26
C LEU A 305 -16.00 21.91 -24.44
N ASP A 306 -15.31 22.95 -24.95
CA ASP A 306 -15.73 23.59 -26.20
C ASP A 306 -15.51 22.65 -27.41
N ASP A 307 -16.13 22.96 -28.54
CA ASP A 307 -16.06 22.12 -29.72
C ASP A 307 -14.62 21.98 -30.28
N ASN A 308 -13.77 22.99 -30.08
CA ASN A 308 -12.38 22.98 -30.49
C ASN A 308 -11.56 22.03 -29.60
N ALA A 309 -11.75 22.09 -28.28
CA ALA A 309 -11.11 21.18 -27.33
C ALA A 309 -11.52 19.72 -27.56
N LYS A 310 -12.82 19.48 -27.85
CA LYS A 310 -13.32 18.14 -28.23
C LYS A 310 -12.68 17.63 -29.52
N ALA A 311 -12.53 18.45 -30.52
CA ALA A 311 -11.91 18.09 -31.79
C ALA A 311 -10.43 17.75 -31.64
N VAL A 312 -9.70 18.53 -30.84
CA VAL A 312 -8.28 18.29 -30.54
C VAL A 312 -8.11 17.03 -29.67
N LEU A 313 -8.94 16.84 -28.65
CA LEU A 313 -8.88 15.66 -27.77
C LEU A 313 -9.07 14.36 -28.52
N LYS A 314 -9.93 14.37 -29.56
CA LYS A 314 -10.26 13.18 -30.36
C LYS A 314 -9.11 12.65 -31.19
N ILE A 315 -8.14 13.48 -31.53
CA ILE A 315 -6.98 13.10 -32.37
C ILE A 315 -5.69 12.91 -31.61
N LEU A 316 -5.62 13.43 -30.37
CA LEU A 316 -4.46 13.23 -29.51
C LEU A 316 -4.42 11.81 -28.93
N SER A 317 -3.21 11.32 -28.80
CA SER A 317 -2.90 10.03 -28.17
C SER A 317 -1.72 10.21 -27.20
N PHE A 318 -1.25 9.11 -26.61
CA PHE A 318 -0.05 9.13 -25.80
C PHE A 318 1.25 9.32 -26.62
N GLU A 319 1.18 9.19 -27.95
CA GLU A 319 2.27 9.56 -28.84
C GLU A 319 2.21 11.07 -29.12
N PRO A 320 3.32 11.81 -28.88
CA PRO A 320 3.33 13.25 -29.08
C PRO A 320 3.10 13.64 -30.56
N LEU A 321 2.12 14.49 -30.83
CA LEU A 321 1.88 15.09 -32.14
C LEU A 321 2.36 16.53 -32.17
N SER A 322 3.01 16.93 -33.26
CA SER A 322 3.37 18.33 -33.51
C SER A 322 2.12 19.19 -33.77
N LEU A 323 2.23 20.49 -33.56
CA LEU A 323 1.11 21.41 -33.84
C LEU A 323 0.64 21.31 -35.29
N GLU A 324 1.56 21.09 -36.24
CA GLU A 324 1.25 20.93 -37.68
C GLU A 324 0.41 19.68 -37.93
N GLU A 325 0.75 18.56 -37.33
CA GLU A 325 -0.02 17.32 -37.42
C GLU A 325 -1.40 17.42 -36.77
N ILE A 326 -1.50 18.21 -35.67
CA ILE A 326 -2.78 18.47 -35.00
C ILE A 326 -3.67 19.30 -35.92
N LEU A 327 -3.17 20.34 -36.58
CA LEU A 327 -3.93 21.16 -37.54
C LEU A 327 -4.40 20.30 -38.73
N GLU A 328 -3.53 19.47 -39.29
CA GLU A 328 -3.85 18.61 -40.42
C GLU A 328 -4.94 17.56 -40.04
N LYS A 329 -4.81 16.92 -38.88
CA LYS A 329 -5.73 15.86 -38.46
C LYS A 329 -7.08 16.38 -37.92
N SER A 330 -7.08 17.54 -37.26
CA SER A 330 -8.30 18.15 -36.70
C SER A 330 -9.11 18.94 -37.74
N GLY A 331 -8.46 19.44 -38.79
CA GLY A 331 -9.06 20.34 -39.76
C GLY A 331 -9.35 21.75 -39.18
N LEU A 332 -8.85 22.06 -37.98
CA LEU A 332 -9.02 23.37 -37.32
C LEU A 332 -7.96 24.34 -37.79
N GLY A 333 -8.30 25.63 -37.76
CA GLY A 333 -7.33 26.69 -37.93
C GLY A 333 -6.39 26.82 -36.71
N LEU A 334 -5.27 27.53 -36.88
CA LEU A 334 -4.28 27.75 -35.84
C LEU A 334 -4.86 28.37 -34.54
N PRO A 335 -5.75 29.39 -34.62
CA PRO A 335 -6.36 29.99 -33.42
C PRO A 335 -7.27 29.00 -32.68
N GLU A 336 -8.10 28.24 -33.41
CA GLU A 336 -9.06 27.27 -32.84
C GLU A 336 -8.35 26.10 -32.17
N ALA A 337 -7.35 25.51 -32.85
CA ALA A 337 -6.54 24.46 -32.29
C ALA A 337 -5.74 24.90 -31.06
N GLY A 338 -5.20 26.15 -31.12
CA GLY A 338 -4.48 26.74 -30.00
C GLY A 338 -5.35 26.95 -28.76
N MET A 339 -6.60 27.42 -28.95
CA MET A 339 -7.57 27.58 -27.85
C MET A 339 -7.97 26.21 -27.27
N GLY A 340 -8.25 25.23 -28.13
CA GLY A 340 -8.57 23.87 -27.69
C GLY A 340 -7.44 23.21 -26.91
N LEU A 341 -6.19 23.34 -27.36
CA LEU A 341 -5.00 22.86 -26.65
C LEU A 341 -4.81 23.55 -25.30
N LEU A 342 -4.99 24.89 -25.24
CA LEU A 342 -4.86 25.64 -24.00
C LEU A 342 -5.93 25.23 -22.96
N ASP A 343 -7.19 25.04 -23.38
CA ASP A 343 -8.26 24.56 -22.48
C ASP A 343 -7.94 23.15 -21.95
N LEU A 344 -7.47 22.24 -22.80
CA LEU A 344 -7.08 20.89 -22.43
C LEU A 344 -5.86 20.86 -21.50
N GLU A 345 -4.90 21.75 -21.73
CA GLU A 345 -3.71 21.89 -20.88
C GLU A 345 -4.06 22.44 -19.50
N MET A 346 -4.91 23.49 -19.44
CA MET A 346 -5.43 24.04 -18.18
C MET A 346 -6.26 23.03 -17.37
N ARG A 347 -6.93 22.10 -18.03
CA ARG A 347 -7.68 21.00 -17.39
C ARG A 347 -6.82 19.79 -17.09
N GLY A 348 -5.52 19.81 -17.37
CA GLY A 348 -4.60 18.72 -17.11
C GLY A 348 -4.86 17.46 -17.95
N LYS A 349 -5.48 17.59 -19.12
CA LYS A 349 -5.75 16.49 -20.05
C LYS A 349 -4.65 16.29 -21.10
N VAL A 350 -3.86 17.34 -21.35
CA VAL A 350 -2.79 17.37 -22.37
C VAL A 350 -1.55 18.01 -21.79
N ALA A 351 -0.37 17.52 -22.19
CA ALA A 351 0.91 18.16 -21.89
C ALA A 351 1.71 18.43 -23.16
N GLN A 352 2.58 19.45 -23.08
CA GLN A 352 3.48 19.82 -24.15
C GLN A 352 4.90 19.32 -23.85
N THR A 353 5.54 18.70 -24.84
CA THR A 353 6.99 18.35 -24.76
C THR A 353 7.88 19.55 -24.97
N ALA A 354 9.18 19.44 -24.60
CA ALA A 354 10.20 20.46 -24.89
C ALA A 354 10.34 20.77 -26.40
N ALA A 355 9.96 19.83 -27.27
CA ALA A 355 9.93 19.98 -28.72
C ALA A 355 8.62 20.59 -29.27
N ARG A 356 7.76 21.12 -28.42
CA ARG A 356 6.44 21.70 -28.77
C ARG A 356 5.48 20.71 -29.44
N SER A 357 5.56 19.43 -29.10
CA SER A 357 4.56 18.41 -29.46
C SER A 357 3.64 18.15 -28.27
N TYR A 358 2.37 17.80 -28.53
CA TYR A 358 1.32 17.65 -27.53
C TYR A 358 0.87 16.19 -27.45
N TYR A 359 0.59 15.71 -26.23
CA TYR A 359 0.14 14.33 -25.98
C TYR A 359 -0.87 14.30 -24.82
N LEU A 360 -1.68 13.24 -24.76
CA LEU A 360 -2.61 13.01 -23.66
C LEU A 360 -1.84 12.66 -22.38
N LEU A 361 -2.28 13.22 -21.24
CA LEU A 361 -1.77 12.91 -19.90
C LEU A 361 -2.44 11.70 -19.31
#